data_41009dc06c61c31175dcebd0d1f67d68
#
_entry.id   41009dc06c61c31175dcebd0d1f67d68
#
_cell.length_a   1.000
_cell.length_b   1.000
_cell.length_c   1.000
_cell.angle_alpha   90.00
_cell.angle_beta   90.00
_cell.angle_gamma   90.00
#
_symmetry.space_group_name_H-M   'P 1'
#
loop_
_entity.id
_entity.type
_entity.pdbx_description
1 polymer ?
#
loop_
_entity_poly.entity_id
_entity_poly.type
_entity_poly.pdbx_seq_one_letter_code
_entity_poly.pdbx_strand_id
1 'polypeptide(L)'
;EEGAVTGVRGEKDTYPAEAVVLATGGVSYPATGSTGDGYRMAAQLGHEIVPPHGSLVPLVSEDEACRQMQGLALKNVELTVLNRKGKAIFREFGEMLFTHFGVSGPLVLSASAHLRNWEKDTYRLSIDLKPALDEQKLESRILRDLGEAPNRSVERIFSGLVPHSMVPVILNRLGMDPQQQANAVTREQRRALVQLLKHFTMPVTGPRPVAEAIITSGGVKVGQVQPATMASKLV
;
A
#
# COMPACT_ATOMS: atom_id res chain seq x y z
N GLU A 1 34.72 28.14 -1.56
CA GLU A 1 35.29 29.45 -1.21
C GLU A 1 34.23 30.52 -1.44
N GLU A 2 34.00 31.38 -0.45
CA GLU A 2 33.05 32.51 -0.51
C GLU A 2 31.62 32.21 -1.06
N GLY A 3 31.01 31.06 -0.65
CA GLY A 3 29.65 30.74 -1.02
C GLY A 3 29.47 30.10 -2.41
N ALA A 4 30.55 29.69 -3.05
CA ALA A 4 30.50 29.00 -4.33
C ALA A 4 31.13 27.59 -4.24
N VAL A 5 30.52 26.63 -4.96
CA VAL A 5 31.06 25.27 -5.13
C VAL A 5 32.13 25.33 -6.23
N THR A 6 33.35 24.86 -5.92
CA THR A 6 34.51 24.91 -6.85
C THR A 6 34.99 23.50 -7.25
N GLY A 7 34.33 22.44 -6.78
CA GLY A 7 34.65 21.08 -7.12
C GLY A 7 34.18 20.07 -6.08
N VAL A 8 34.65 18.83 -6.23
CA VAL A 8 34.34 17.69 -5.35
C VAL A 8 35.64 17.12 -4.79
N ARG A 9 35.67 16.87 -3.48
CA ARG A 9 36.77 16.16 -2.81
C ARG A 9 36.37 14.70 -2.59
N GLY A 10 37.10 13.80 -3.20
CA GLY A 10 37.06 12.37 -2.91
C GLY A 10 38.01 11.98 -1.76
N GLU A 11 38.14 10.70 -1.47
CA GLU A 11 39.07 10.21 -0.43
C GLU A 11 40.55 10.43 -0.80
N LYS A 12 40.90 10.34 -2.06
CA LYS A 12 42.27 10.42 -2.55
C LYS A 12 42.56 11.67 -3.36
N ASP A 13 41.55 12.17 -4.09
CA ASP A 13 41.73 13.21 -5.08
C ASP A 13 40.71 14.35 -4.90
N THR A 14 41.05 15.53 -5.43
CA THR A 14 40.15 16.67 -5.55
C THR A 14 39.89 16.93 -7.04
N TYR A 15 38.63 17.07 -7.38
CA TYR A 15 38.16 17.30 -8.77
C TYR A 15 37.63 18.73 -8.86
N PRO A 16 38.40 19.68 -9.40
CA PRO A 16 37.92 21.04 -9.63
C PRO A 16 36.83 21.03 -10.71
N ALA A 17 35.76 21.83 -10.53
CA ALA A 17 34.67 21.92 -11.46
C ALA A 17 33.97 23.28 -11.36
N GLU A 18 33.48 23.81 -12.49
CA GLU A 18 32.69 25.02 -12.53
C GLU A 18 31.27 24.81 -12.02
N ALA A 19 30.75 23.58 -12.10
CA ALA A 19 29.46 23.18 -11.58
C ALA A 19 29.50 21.72 -11.09
N VAL A 20 28.70 21.42 -10.06
CA VAL A 20 28.57 20.06 -9.51
C VAL A 20 27.11 19.65 -9.50
N VAL A 21 26.81 18.48 -10.04
CA VAL A 21 25.48 17.88 -10.02
C VAL A 21 25.41 16.80 -8.96
N LEU A 22 24.54 16.98 -7.93
CA LEU A 22 24.24 15.96 -6.95
C LEU A 22 23.17 15.01 -7.50
N ALA A 23 23.57 13.81 -7.93
CA ALA A 23 22.71 12.79 -8.53
C ALA A 23 22.87 11.44 -7.81
N THR A 24 23.00 11.44 -6.48
CA THR A 24 23.35 10.30 -5.64
C THR A 24 22.19 9.40 -5.27
N GLY A 25 20.97 9.68 -5.73
CA GLY A 25 19.75 8.97 -5.33
C GLY A 25 19.29 9.33 -3.93
N GLY A 26 18.37 8.55 -3.39
CA GLY A 26 17.79 8.70 -2.06
C GLY A 26 18.38 7.74 -1.02
N VAL A 27 17.48 7.11 -0.23
CA VAL A 27 17.80 6.08 0.77
C VAL A 27 17.03 4.77 0.56
N SER A 28 16.27 4.67 -0.55
CA SER A 28 15.61 3.43 -0.98
C SER A 28 16.62 2.54 -1.69
N TYR A 29 16.54 1.23 -1.48
CA TYR A 29 17.47 0.24 -2.05
C TYR A 29 18.96 0.60 -1.87
N PRO A 30 19.45 0.72 -0.63
CA PRO A 30 20.80 1.22 -0.35
C PRO A 30 21.91 0.35 -0.99
N ALA A 31 21.63 -0.93 -1.27
CA ALA A 31 22.55 -1.81 -2.00
C ALA A 31 22.85 -1.35 -3.45
N THR A 32 22.04 -0.44 -4.01
CA THR A 32 22.25 0.16 -5.33
C THR A 32 23.09 1.45 -5.29
N GLY A 33 23.60 1.84 -4.12
CA GLY A 33 24.36 3.06 -3.91
C GLY A 33 23.55 4.25 -3.38
N SER A 34 22.25 4.09 -3.14
CA SER A 34 21.37 5.14 -2.58
C SER A 34 21.50 5.21 -1.05
N THR A 35 22.64 5.72 -0.57
CA THR A 35 23.04 5.71 0.85
C THR A 35 22.73 7.04 1.59
N GLY A 36 22.15 8.02 0.89
CA GLY A 36 21.82 9.32 1.44
C GLY A 36 22.99 10.31 1.47
N ASP A 37 24.10 10.01 0.80
CA ASP A 37 25.28 10.88 0.75
C ASP A 37 24.97 12.28 0.24
N GLY A 38 24.13 12.40 -0.80
CA GLY A 38 23.72 13.68 -1.35
C GLY A 38 22.99 14.56 -0.33
N TYR A 39 22.23 13.98 0.59
CA TYR A 39 21.56 14.74 1.66
C TYR A 39 22.58 15.29 2.65
N ARG A 40 23.63 14.52 3.00
CA ARG A 40 24.73 15.00 3.86
C ARG A 40 25.52 16.12 3.20
N MET A 41 25.85 15.96 1.91
CA MET A 41 26.54 16.98 1.14
C MET A 41 25.71 18.26 1.02
N ALA A 42 24.43 18.15 0.70
CA ALA A 42 23.53 19.31 0.63
C ALA A 42 23.38 20.02 1.99
N ALA A 43 23.30 19.26 3.09
CA ALA A 43 23.25 19.84 4.44
C ALA A 43 24.53 20.59 4.80
N GLN A 44 25.71 20.09 4.39
CA GLN A 44 27.00 20.81 4.57
C GLN A 44 27.06 22.14 3.82
N LEU A 45 26.31 22.24 2.72
CA LEU A 45 26.16 23.47 1.94
C LEU A 45 25.05 24.42 2.46
N GLY A 46 24.45 24.08 3.62
CA GLY A 46 23.42 24.90 4.26
C GLY A 46 21.99 24.59 3.85
N HIS A 47 21.76 23.58 3.04
CA HIS A 47 20.40 23.16 2.69
C HIS A 47 19.68 22.49 3.86
N GLU A 48 18.43 22.84 4.06
CA GLU A 48 17.52 22.15 4.96
C GLU A 48 17.10 20.80 4.35
N ILE A 49 17.24 19.74 5.13
CA ILE A 49 16.83 18.40 4.72
C ILE A 49 15.52 18.04 5.42
N VAL A 50 14.45 17.92 4.63
CA VAL A 50 13.19 17.35 5.09
C VAL A 50 13.42 15.85 5.35
N PRO A 51 13.10 15.31 6.54
CA PRO A 51 13.42 13.93 6.89
C PRO A 51 13.00 12.94 5.80
N PRO A 52 13.94 12.16 5.24
CA PRO A 52 13.63 11.15 4.23
C PRO A 52 12.75 10.03 4.81
N HIS A 53 11.75 9.61 4.05
CA HIS A 53 10.87 8.48 4.37
C HIS A 53 10.50 7.71 3.12
N GLY A 54 10.06 6.46 3.30
CA GLY A 54 9.63 5.62 2.19
C GLY A 54 8.30 6.10 1.60
N SER A 55 8.20 6.09 0.27
CA SER A 55 6.95 6.27 -0.46
C SER A 55 6.84 5.18 -1.52
N LEU A 56 5.62 4.85 -1.95
CA LEU A 56 5.35 3.65 -2.74
C LEU A 56 5.95 2.42 -2.04
N VAL A 57 5.49 2.17 -0.82
CA VAL A 57 6.04 1.16 0.09
C VAL A 57 4.93 0.19 0.53
N PRO A 58 5.21 -1.12 0.67
CA PRO A 58 4.24 -2.08 1.20
C PRO A 58 3.81 -1.70 2.62
N LEU A 59 2.61 -2.14 3.01
CA LEU A 59 2.02 -1.85 4.31
C LEU A 59 1.97 -3.11 5.19
N VAL A 60 2.31 -2.92 6.45
CA VAL A 60 2.25 -3.97 7.48
C VAL A 60 0.85 -4.08 8.04
N SER A 61 0.37 -5.30 8.21
CA SER A 61 -0.88 -5.63 8.88
C SER A 61 -0.70 -6.84 9.78
N GLU A 62 -1.25 -6.79 10.98
CA GLU A 62 -1.27 -7.91 11.93
C GLU A 62 -2.48 -8.82 11.73
N ASP A 63 -3.34 -8.53 10.76
CA ASP A 63 -4.49 -9.36 10.43
C ASP A 63 -4.01 -10.72 9.89
N GLU A 64 -4.37 -11.80 10.58
CA GLU A 64 -3.99 -13.17 10.24
C GLU A 64 -4.42 -13.56 8.81
N ALA A 65 -5.47 -12.93 8.29
CA ALA A 65 -5.91 -13.10 6.92
C ALA A 65 -4.79 -12.82 5.90
N CYS A 66 -3.84 -11.93 6.20
CA CYS A 66 -2.70 -11.65 5.31
C CYS A 66 -1.82 -12.87 5.14
N ARG A 67 -1.50 -13.58 6.23
CA ARG A 67 -0.68 -14.80 6.21
C ARG A 67 -1.40 -15.95 5.52
N GLN A 68 -2.69 -16.12 5.81
CA GLN A 68 -3.53 -17.17 5.21
C GLN A 68 -3.67 -16.99 3.69
N MET A 69 -3.67 -15.75 3.22
CA MET A 69 -3.78 -15.40 1.80
C MET A 69 -2.43 -15.01 1.17
N GLN A 70 -1.31 -15.30 1.82
CA GLN A 70 0.02 -14.97 1.28
C GLN A 70 0.19 -15.45 -0.16
N GLY A 71 0.66 -14.54 -1.04
CA GLY A 71 0.85 -14.81 -2.47
C GLY A 71 -0.40 -14.60 -3.32
N LEU A 72 -1.57 -14.35 -2.70
CA LEU A 72 -2.79 -14.04 -3.43
C LEU A 72 -2.72 -12.63 -4.02
N ALA A 73 -2.72 -12.53 -5.34
CA ALA A 73 -2.95 -11.29 -6.06
C ALA A 73 -4.45 -11.13 -6.35
N LEU A 74 -5.04 -10.04 -5.86
CA LEU A 74 -6.39 -9.63 -6.22
C LEU A 74 -6.32 -8.69 -7.41
N LYS A 75 -7.08 -9.03 -8.46
CA LYS A 75 -7.26 -8.20 -9.65
C LYS A 75 -8.67 -7.61 -9.65
N ASN A 76 -8.79 -6.42 -10.26
CA ASN A 76 -10.10 -5.77 -10.42
C ASN A 76 -10.85 -5.56 -9.09
N VAL A 77 -10.15 -5.09 -8.08
CA VAL A 77 -10.72 -4.69 -6.79
C VAL A 77 -10.66 -3.17 -6.64
N GLU A 78 -11.48 -2.62 -5.76
CA GLU A 78 -11.38 -1.21 -5.37
C GLU A 78 -10.87 -1.14 -3.94
N LEU A 79 -9.76 -0.43 -3.75
CA LEU A 79 -9.16 -0.19 -2.45
C LEU A 79 -9.52 1.21 -1.96
N THR A 80 -10.13 1.29 -0.79
CA THR A 80 -10.34 2.53 -0.04
C THR A 80 -9.49 2.50 1.22
N VAL A 81 -8.74 3.57 1.49
CA VAL A 81 -8.05 3.75 2.77
C VAL A 81 -8.83 4.72 3.63
N LEU A 82 -9.17 4.28 4.83
CA LEU A 82 -9.90 5.05 5.82
C LEU A 82 -8.96 5.49 6.93
N ASN A 83 -9.04 6.76 7.35
CA ASN A 83 -8.34 7.25 8.53
C ASN A 83 -9.10 6.89 9.82
N ARG A 84 -8.54 7.27 10.99
CA ARG A 84 -9.14 7.04 12.32
C ARG A 84 -10.59 7.53 12.44
N LYS A 85 -10.97 8.60 11.71
CA LYS A 85 -12.33 9.17 11.71
C LYS A 85 -13.28 8.47 10.73
N GLY A 86 -12.82 7.43 10.04
CA GLY A 86 -13.59 6.74 9.00
C GLY A 86 -13.68 7.51 7.67
N LYS A 87 -12.94 8.62 7.52
CA LYS A 87 -12.90 9.38 6.26
C LYS A 87 -11.99 8.68 5.26
N ALA A 88 -12.48 8.51 4.03
CA ALA A 88 -11.68 8.04 2.92
C ALA A 88 -10.62 9.09 2.55
N ILE A 89 -9.35 8.67 2.51
CA ILE A 89 -8.19 9.51 2.15
C ILE A 89 -7.54 9.06 0.83
N PHE A 90 -7.87 7.85 0.40
CA PHE A 90 -7.45 7.28 -0.87
C PHE A 90 -8.54 6.33 -1.36
N ARG A 91 -8.78 6.28 -2.68
CA ARG A 91 -9.68 5.32 -3.31
C ARG A 91 -9.26 5.13 -4.76
N GLU A 92 -9.02 3.89 -5.16
CA GLU A 92 -8.58 3.57 -6.51
C GLU A 92 -8.95 2.12 -6.87
N PHE A 93 -9.18 1.87 -8.16
CA PHE A 93 -9.43 0.55 -8.72
C PHE A 93 -8.16 -0.03 -9.33
N GLY A 94 -7.90 -1.33 -9.10
CA GLY A 94 -6.71 -1.97 -9.66
C GLY A 94 -6.37 -3.31 -9.03
N GLU A 95 -5.09 -3.54 -8.77
CA GLU A 95 -4.54 -4.81 -8.27
C GLU A 95 -3.80 -4.62 -6.96
N MET A 96 -3.87 -5.61 -6.08
CA MET A 96 -3.12 -5.68 -4.83
C MET A 96 -2.66 -7.11 -4.53
N LEU A 97 -1.68 -7.24 -3.64
CA LEU A 97 -1.07 -8.51 -3.26
C LEU A 97 -1.09 -8.69 -1.75
N PHE A 98 -1.51 -9.86 -1.28
CA PHE A 98 -1.31 -10.29 0.11
C PHE A 98 0.08 -10.88 0.30
N THR A 99 0.73 -10.51 1.40
CA THR A 99 2.06 -10.98 1.80
C THR A 99 2.02 -11.52 3.24
N HIS A 100 3.08 -12.20 3.67
CA HIS A 100 3.17 -12.70 5.05
C HIS A 100 3.21 -11.60 6.12
N PHE A 101 3.59 -10.36 5.75
CA PHE A 101 3.66 -9.22 6.67
C PHE A 101 2.48 -8.25 6.53
N GLY A 102 1.62 -8.43 5.55
CA GLY A 102 0.51 -7.50 5.27
C GLY A 102 0.17 -7.47 3.79
N VAL A 103 0.25 -6.29 3.17
CA VAL A 103 -0.20 -6.09 1.78
C VAL A 103 0.78 -5.26 0.96
N SER A 104 0.75 -5.49 -0.35
CA SER A 104 1.58 -4.82 -1.36
C SER A 104 0.83 -4.75 -2.70
N GLY A 105 1.54 -4.49 -3.78
CA GLY A 105 0.98 -4.37 -5.13
C GLY A 105 0.62 -2.93 -5.49
N PRO A 106 0.28 -2.66 -6.76
CA PRO A 106 0.15 -1.30 -7.29
C PRO A 106 -0.76 -0.39 -6.46
N LEU A 107 -1.98 -0.85 -6.11
CA LEU A 107 -2.92 -0.07 -5.29
C LEU A 107 -2.35 0.30 -3.93
N VAL A 108 -1.71 -0.66 -3.25
CA VAL A 108 -1.18 -0.46 -1.90
C VAL A 108 0.02 0.48 -1.93
N LEU A 109 0.89 0.33 -2.93
CA LEU A 109 2.03 1.22 -3.13
C LEU A 109 1.55 2.67 -3.39
N SER A 110 0.59 2.86 -4.30
CA SER A 110 -0.02 4.19 -4.54
C SER A 110 -0.66 4.75 -3.27
N ALA A 111 -1.44 3.95 -2.56
CA ALA A 111 -2.08 4.34 -1.31
C ALA A 111 -1.07 4.81 -0.26
N SER A 112 0.06 4.12 -0.13
CA SER A 112 1.08 4.41 0.90
C SER A 112 1.65 5.84 0.79
N ALA A 113 1.69 6.42 -0.40
CA ALA A 113 2.15 7.80 -0.61
C ALA A 113 1.23 8.85 0.06
N HIS A 114 -0.01 8.48 0.36
CA HIS A 114 -0.99 9.33 1.03
C HIS A 114 -1.04 9.13 2.55
N LEU A 115 -0.38 8.07 3.07
CA LEU A 115 -0.38 7.72 4.49
C LEU A 115 0.78 8.40 5.21
N ARG A 116 0.46 9.45 5.93
CA ARG A 116 1.42 10.25 6.71
C ARG A 116 0.96 10.29 8.16
N ASN A 117 1.85 10.66 9.06
CA ASN A 117 1.52 10.84 10.49
C ASN A 117 1.08 9.56 11.21
N TRP A 118 1.75 8.44 10.95
CA TRP A 118 1.50 7.15 11.61
C TRP A 118 1.52 7.20 13.14
N GLU A 119 2.18 8.19 13.73
CA GLU A 119 2.17 8.43 15.18
C GLU A 119 0.85 9.02 15.69
N LYS A 120 0.10 9.72 14.84
CA LYS A 120 -1.12 10.48 15.21
C LYS A 120 -2.39 9.89 14.63
N ASP A 121 -2.29 9.08 13.59
CA ASP A 121 -3.44 8.51 12.89
C ASP A 121 -3.30 6.98 12.78
N THR A 122 -4.43 6.32 12.65
CA THR A 122 -4.55 4.91 12.36
C THR A 122 -5.29 4.74 11.05
N TYR A 123 -4.86 3.75 10.27
CA TYR A 123 -5.42 3.52 8.96
C TYR A 123 -6.05 2.12 8.87
N ARG A 124 -7.12 2.05 8.09
CA ARG A 124 -7.80 0.80 7.76
C ARG A 124 -7.98 0.73 6.25
N LEU A 125 -7.69 -0.41 5.69
CA LEU A 125 -8.02 -0.73 4.32
C LEU A 125 -9.44 -1.27 4.27
N SER A 126 -10.20 -0.89 3.25
CA SER A 126 -11.49 -1.45 2.89
C SER A 126 -11.44 -1.83 1.42
N ILE A 127 -11.58 -3.12 1.13
CA ILE A 127 -11.44 -3.67 -0.21
C ILE A 127 -12.84 -4.09 -0.69
N ASP A 128 -13.29 -3.49 -1.79
CA ASP A 128 -14.44 -4.00 -2.54
C ASP A 128 -13.94 -5.08 -3.50
N LEU A 129 -14.30 -6.33 -3.21
CA LEU A 129 -13.90 -7.50 -3.99
C LEU A 129 -14.74 -7.68 -5.26
N LYS A 130 -15.84 -6.93 -5.40
CA LYS A 130 -16.80 -7.01 -6.52
C LYS A 130 -17.26 -5.64 -6.97
N PRO A 131 -16.34 -4.73 -7.37
CA PRO A 131 -16.69 -3.33 -7.66
C PRO A 131 -17.65 -3.18 -8.85
N ALA A 132 -17.68 -4.15 -9.78
CA ALA A 132 -18.62 -4.14 -10.91
C ALA A 132 -20.07 -4.43 -10.51
N LEU A 133 -20.33 -4.92 -9.29
CA LEU A 133 -21.67 -5.26 -8.81
C LEU A 133 -22.02 -4.37 -7.62
N ASP A 134 -23.19 -3.71 -7.68
CA ASP A 134 -23.79 -3.13 -6.50
C ASP A 134 -24.29 -4.24 -5.53
N GLU A 135 -24.66 -3.86 -4.30
CA GLU A 135 -25.08 -4.84 -3.28
C GLU A 135 -26.27 -5.67 -3.71
N GLN A 136 -27.25 -5.09 -4.42
CA GLN A 136 -28.45 -5.79 -4.87
C GLN A 136 -28.13 -6.83 -5.94
N LYS A 137 -27.30 -6.49 -6.92
CA LYS A 137 -26.85 -7.40 -7.96
C LYS A 137 -25.98 -8.52 -7.38
N LEU A 138 -25.12 -8.19 -6.41
CA LEU A 138 -24.30 -9.17 -5.72
C LEU A 138 -25.15 -10.13 -4.90
N GLU A 139 -26.15 -9.64 -4.15
CA GLU A 139 -27.11 -10.49 -3.41
C GLU A 139 -27.88 -11.40 -4.36
N SER A 140 -28.37 -10.87 -5.47
CA SER A 140 -29.08 -11.65 -6.50
C SER A 140 -28.20 -12.75 -7.10
N ARG A 141 -26.92 -12.46 -7.34
CA ARG A 141 -25.94 -13.44 -7.79
C ARG A 141 -25.73 -14.56 -6.77
N ILE A 142 -25.53 -14.19 -5.49
CA ILE A 142 -25.34 -15.17 -4.41
C ILE A 142 -26.57 -16.05 -4.27
N LEU A 143 -27.77 -15.50 -4.31
CA LEU A 143 -29.04 -16.25 -4.26
C LEU A 143 -29.14 -17.25 -5.40
N ARG A 144 -28.79 -16.85 -6.62
CA ARG A 144 -28.78 -17.76 -7.77
C ARG A 144 -27.77 -18.89 -7.57
N ASP A 145 -26.51 -18.56 -7.21
CA ASP A 145 -25.43 -19.53 -7.05
C ASP A 145 -25.75 -20.56 -5.94
N LEU A 146 -26.43 -20.14 -4.85
CA LEU A 146 -26.96 -21.03 -3.80
C LEU A 146 -28.11 -21.89 -4.29
N GLY A 147 -29.02 -21.33 -5.09
CA GLY A 147 -30.19 -22.01 -5.61
C GLY A 147 -29.88 -23.08 -6.68
N GLU A 148 -28.83 -22.87 -7.48
CA GLU A 148 -28.38 -23.82 -8.50
C GLU A 148 -27.77 -25.10 -7.90
N ALA A 149 -27.30 -25.07 -6.65
CA ALA A 149 -26.66 -26.20 -5.99
C ALA A 149 -27.02 -26.30 -4.49
N PRO A 150 -28.31 -26.49 -4.13
CA PRO A 150 -28.83 -26.39 -2.78
C PRO A 150 -28.21 -27.36 -1.77
N ASN A 151 -27.75 -28.51 -2.21
CA ASN A 151 -27.12 -29.54 -1.37
C ASN A 151 -25.59 -29.47 -1.35
N ARG A 152 -25.01 -28.49 -2.04
CA ARG A 152 -23.56 -28.29 -2.06
C ARG A 152 -23.11 -27.49 -0.85
N SER A 153 -21.89 -27.72 -0.33
CA SER A 153 -21.33 -26.95 0.77
C SER A 153 -21.05 -25.50 0.36
N VAL A 154 -21.20 -24.57 1.31
CA VAL A 154 -20.92 -23.14 1.08
C VAL A 154 -19.47 -22.91 0.68
N GLU A 155 -18.52 -23.70 1.17
CA GLU A 155 -17.12 -23.63 0.75
C GLU A 155 -16.97 -23.75 -0.77
N ARG A 156 -17.66 -24.72 -1.37
CA ARG A 156 -17.63 -24.92 -2.83
C ARG A 156 -18.37 -23.83 -3.60
N ILE A 157 -19.45 -23.30 -3.05
CA ILE A 157 -20.17 -22.17 -3.68
C ILE A 157 -19.29 -20.91 -3.66
N PHE A 158 -18.67 -20.61 -2.52
CA PHE A 158 -17.85 -19.39 -2.37
C PHE A 158 -16.57 -19.44 -3.22
N SER A 159 -16.06 -20.62 -3.55
CA SER A 159 -14.95 -20.77 -4.52
C SER A 159 -15.29 -20.26 -5.93
N GLY A 160 -16.56 -20.12 -6.28
CA GLY A 160 -17.02 -19.45 -7.50
C GLY A 160 -17.15 -17.93 -7.37
N LEU A 161 -17.14 -17.41 -6.14
CA LEU A 161 -17.26 -15.97 -5.86
C LEU A 161 -15.90 -15.31 -5.63
N VAL A 162 -14.98 -15.97 -4.94
CA VAL A 162 -13.67 -15.44 -4.56
C VAL A 162 -12.56 -16.46 -4.84
N PRO A 163 -11.27 -16.05 -4.90
CA PRO A 163 -10.16 -16.98 -5.00
C PRO A 163 -10.17 -18.04 -3.89
N HIS A 164 -9.75 -19.24 -4.21
CA HIS A 164 -9.85 -20.40 -3.31
C HIS A 164 -9.19 -20.15 -1.94
N SER A 165 -8.01 -19.53 -1.91
CA SER A 165 -7.28 -19.19 -0.66
C SER A 165 -8.02 -18.15 0.22
N MET A 166 -8.99 -17.42 -0.34
CA MET A 166 -9.81 -16.46 0.40
C MET A 166 -11.03 -17.09 1.06
N VAL A 167 -11.50 -18.23 0.56
CA VAL A 167 -12.72 -18.89 1.05
C VAL A 167 -12.68 -19.20 2.55
N PRO A 168 -11.61 -19.80 3.11
CA PRO A 168 -11.53 -20.06 4.54
C PRO A 168 -11.58 -18.77 5.38
N VAL A 169 -10.95 -17.70 4.90
CA VAL A 169 -10.96 -16.39 5.56
C VAL A 169 -12.37 -15.78 5.59
N ILE A 170 -13.08 -15.86 4.48
CA ILE A 170 -14.48 -15.38 4.37
C ILE A 170 -15.38 -16.18 5.33
N LEU A 171 -15.31 -17.51 5.30
CA LEU A 171 -16.10 -18.39 6.18
C LEU A 171 -15.83 -18.13 7.66
N ASN A 172 -14.55 -18.00 8.03
CA ASN A 172 -14.15 -17.68 9.40
C ASN A 172 -14.71 -16.32 9.86
N ARG A 173 -14.60 -15.29 9.04
CA ARG A 173 -15.14 -13.94 9.36
C ARG A 173 -16.66 -13.90 9.47
N LEU A 174 -17.35 -14.80 8.77
CA LEU A 174 -18.81 -14.95 8.84
C LEU A 174 -19.26 -15.91 9.97
N GLY A 175 -18.34 -16.64 10.60
CA GLY A 175 -18.67 -17.69 11.57
C GLY A 175 -19.48 -18.83 10.95
N MET A 176 -19.24 -19.14 9.66
CA MET A 176 -19.97 -20.17 8.94
C MET A 176 -19.19 -21.49 8.90
N ASP A 177 -19.91 -22.60 9.10
CA ASP A 177 -19.35 -23.93 8.89
C ASP A 177 -19.08 -24.16 7.38
N PRO A 178 -17.83 -24.50 6.97
CA PRO A 178 -17.49 -24.81 5.59
C PRO A 178 -18.39 -25.87 4.95
N GLN A 179 -18.90 -26.83 5.75
CA GLN A 179 -19.76 -27.93 5.31
C GLN A 179 -21.26 -27.59 5.34
N GLN A 180 -21.64 -26.39 5.81
CA GLN A 180 -23.04 -25.94 5.76
C GLN A 180 -23.56 -26.04 4.33
N GLN A 181 -24.77 -26.63 4.15
CA GLN A 181 -25.39 -26.72 2.85
C GLN A 181 -25.95 -25.36 2.39
N ALA A 182 -25.93 -25.13 1.08
CA ALA A 182 -26.38 -23.91 0.48
C ALA A 182 -27.84 -23.56 0.80
N ASN A 183 -28.72 -24.57 0.88
CA ASN A 183 -30.15 -24.41 1.24
C ASN A 183 -30.38 -24.00 2.70
N ALA A 184 -29.40 -24.21 3.58
CA ALA A 184 -29.43 -23.79 4.99
C ALA A 184 -28.88 -22.39 5.23
N VAL A 185 -28.43 -21.68 4.18
CA VAL A 185 -27.88 -20.32 4.32
C VAL A 185 -29.02 -19.31 4.57
N THR A 186 -28.97 -18.67 5.75
CA THR A 186 -30.00 -17.71 6.15
C THR A 186 -29.90 -16.38 5.39
N ARG A 187 -30.94 -15.57 5.48
CA ARG A 187 -30.94 -14.22 4.90
C ARG A 187 -29.88 -13.32 5.53
N GLU A 188 -29.67 -13.45 6.84
CA GLU A 188 -28.68 -12.72 7.62
C GLU A 188 -27.26 -13.07 7.15
N GLN A 189 -26.97 -14.36 6.99
CA GLN A 189 -25.67 -14.83 6.48
C GLN A 189 -25.40 -14.33 5.05
N ARG A 190 -26.42 -14.31 4.17
CA ARG A 190 -26.25 -13.75 2.81
C ARG A 190 -25.94 -12.25 2.84
N ARG A 191 -26.68 -11.49 3.66
CA ARG A 191 -26.42 -10.04 3.80
C ARG A 191 -25.04 -9.76 4.39
N ALA A 192 -24.64 -10.53 5.39
CA ALA A 192 -23.29 -10.43 5.97
C ALA A 192 -22.21 -10.76 4.93
N LEU A 193 -22.42 -11.76 4.08
CA LEU A 193 -21.51 -12.08 2.97
C LEU A 193 -21.42 -10.94 1.96
N VAL A 194 -22.56 -10.34 1.56
CA VAL A 194 -22.57 -9.17 0.65
C VAL A 194 -21.75 -8.03 1.26
N GLN A 195 -21.99 -7.69 2.52
CA GLN A 195 -21.25 -6.62 3.21
C GLN A 195 -19.76 -6.94 3.31
N LEU A 196 -19.40 -8.18 3.63
CA LEU A 196 -18.01 -8.59 3.71
C LEU A 196 -17.30 -8.51 2.35
N LEU A 197 -17.97 -8.90 1.27
CA LEU A 197 -17.41 -8.83 -0.09
C LEU A 197 -17.28 -7.39 -0.61
N LYS A 198 -18.17 -6.48 -0.19
CA LYS A 198 -18.12 -5.05 -0.53
C LYS A 198 -17.16 -4.27 0.36
N HIS A 199 -16.94 -4.72 1.58
CA HIS A 199 -16.14 -4.02 2.59
C HIS A 199 -15.24 -5.01 3.35
N PHE A 200 -14.34 -5.68 2.62
CA PHE A 200 -13.34 -6.54 3.25
C PHE A 200 -12.28 -5.66 3.92
N THR A 201 -12.43 -5.48 5.23
CA THR A 201 -11.60 -4.53 5.99
C THR A 201 -10.45 -5.21 6.71
N MET A 202 -9.32 -4.48 6.82
CA MET A 202 -8.16 -4.86 7.64
C MET A 202 -7.44 -3.63 8.19
N PRO A 203 -6.89 -3.68 9.41
CA PRO A 203 -6.04 -2.63 9.93
C PRO A 203 -4.68 -2.67 9.25
N VAL A 204 -4.01 -1.51 9.15
CA VAL A 204 -2.58 -1.41 8.82
C VAL A 204 -1.87 -0.66 9.93
N THR A 205 -0.69 -1.14 10.32
CA THR A 205 0.06 -0.66 11.48
C THR A 205 1.24 0.25 11.10
N GLY A 206 1.70 0.18 9.85
CA GLY A 206 2.81 1.00 9.37
C GLY A 206 3.28 0.64 7.98
N PRO A 207 4.19 1.43 7.41
CA PRO A 207 4.89 1.07 6.19
C PRO A 207 6.02 0.07 6.48
N ARG A 208 6.46 -0.66 5.47
CA ARG A 208 7.73 -1.39 5.52
C ARG A 208 8.90 -0.40 5.58
N PRO A 209 10.12 -0.84 5.98
CA PRO A 209 11.30 0.01 6.04
C PRO A 209 11.55 0.77 4.74
N VAL A 210 12.10 1.99 4.84
CA VAL A 210 12.42 2.84 3.68
C VAL A 210 13.34 2.15 2.66
N ALA A 211 14.18 1.24 3.11
CA ALA A 211 15.04 0.44 2.24
C ALA A 211 14.26 -0.44 1.24
N GLU A 212 13.00 -0.77 1.55
CA GLU A 212 12.10 -1.55 0.69
C GLU A 212 11.14 -0.68 -0.13
N ALA A 213 11.15 0.64 0.07
CA ALA A 213 10.30 1.57 -0.67
C ALA A 213 10.76 1.72 -2.13
N ILE A 214 9.83 1.90 -3.06
CA ILE A 214 10.18 2.17 -4.46
C ILE A 214 10.92 3.49 -4.59
N ILE A 215 10.48 4.51 -3.83
CA ILE A 215 11.09 5.84 -3.85
C ILE A 215 11.29 6.37 -2.44
N THR A 216 12.24 7.30 -2.32
CA THR A 216 12.43 8.13 -1.14
C THR A 216 11.63 9.43 -1.32
N SER A 217 10.80 9.76 -0.34
CA SER A 217 10.14 11.06 -0.20
C SER A 217 10.88 11.90 0.86
N GLY A 218 10.80 13.22 0.78
CA GLY A 218 11.65 14.12 1.58
C GLY A 218 12.94 14.48 0.86
N GLY A 219 13.98 14.83 1.59
CA GLY A 219 15.28 15.29 1.06
C GLY A 219 15.42 16.80 1.04
N VAL A 220 16.19 17.36 0.12
CA VAL A 220 16.45 18.81 0.05
C VAL A 220 15.15 19.61 -0.05
N LYS A 221 15.01 20.63 0.80
CA LYS A 221 13.83 21.50 0.82
C LYS A 221 13.61 22.18 -0.53
N VAL A 222 12.49 21.88 -1.20
CA VAL A 222 12.18 22.29 -2.58
C VAL A 222 12.28 23.82 -2.76
N GLY A 223 11.90 24.60 -1.74
CA GLY A 223 11.99 26.07 -1.76
C GLY A 223 13.40 26.62 -1.92
N GLN A 224 14.43 25.83 -1.63
CA GLN A 224 15.85 26.20 -1.73
C GLN A 224 16.49 25.78 -3.08
N VAL A 225 15.68 25.22 -3.99
CA VAL A 225 16.11 24.82 -5.32
C VAL A 225 15.33 25.61 -6.37
N GLN A 226 15.99 26.00 -7.44
CA GLN A 226 15.39 26.72 -8.58
C GLN A 226 14.64 25.71 -9.45
N PRO A 227 13.30 25.79 -9.62
CA PRO A 227 12.54 24.76 -10.31
C PRO A 227 12.90 24.59 -11.80
N ALA A 228 13.28 25.69 -12.48
CA ALA A 228 13.57 25.67 -13.90
C ALA A 228 14.94 25.07 -14.25
N THR A 229 15.93 25.23 -13.36
CA THR A 229 17.33 24.86 -13.62
C THR A 229 17.85 23.79 -12.69
N MET A 230 17.11 23.48 -11.61
CA MET A 230 17.51 22.61 -10.49
C MET A 230 18.73 23.13 -9.74
N ALA A 231 19.15 24.37 -9.97
CA ALA A 231 20.27 24.99 -9.26
C ALA A 231 19.92 25.31 -7.81
N SER A 232 20.94 25.22 -6.93
CA SER A 232 20.85 25.72 -5.56
C SER A 232 20.54 27.23 -5.57
N LYS A 233 19.77 27.69 -4.60
CA LYS A 233 19.56 29.13 -4.32
C LYS A 233 20.49 29.65 -3.20
N LEU A 234 21.31 28.77 -2.63
CA LEU A 234 22.15 29.07 -1.47
C LEU A 234 23.63 29.18 -1.84
N VAL A 235 24.05 28.38 -2.81
CA VAL A 235 25.45 28.30 -3.26
C VAL A 235 25.50 28.20 -4.79
#